data_a2e34db504fdd99443e385cee85d7456
#
_entry.id   a2e34db504fdd99443e385cee85d7456
#
_cell.length_a   1.000
_cell.length_b   1.000
_cell.length_c   1.000
_cell.angle_alpha   90.00
_cell.angle_beta   90.00
_cell.angle_gamma   90.00
#
_symmetry.space_group_name_H-M   'P 1'
#
loop_
_entity.id
_entity.type
_entity.pdbx_description
1 polymer ?
#
loop_
_entity_poly.entity_id
_entity_poly.type
_entity_poly.pdbx_seq_one_letter_code
_entity_poly.pdbx_strand_id
1 'polypeptide(L)'
;MVAHSLKGKEFGQAQNLHGATFEITTEYKVKKLNNLGIVIDVVVASEILKKVIKQLNYKNLDDLKEFQNLNTSMEVLCEYIHKQISGLLLGNFEGSLKVTIKENPLAQCSFEDKI
;
A
#
# COMPACT_ATOMS: atom_id res chain seq x y z
N MET A 1 3.06 -3.70 10.98
CA MET A 1 2.74 -5.10 11.31
C MET A 1 1.23 -5.28 11.38
N VAL A 2 0.75 -6.40 10.86
CA VAL A 2 -0.67 -6.73 10.80
C VAL A 2 -0.88 -8.20 11.11
N ALA A 3 -2.13 -8.61 11.31
CA ALA A 3 -2.53 -10.00 11.30
C ALA A 3 -3.53 -10.20 10.19
N HIS A 4 -3.51 -11.36 9.56
CA HIS A 4 -4.46 -11.69 8.52
C HIS A 4 -4.49 -13.20 8.26
N SER A 5 -5.45 -13.62 7.45
CA SER A 5 -5.52 -14.97 6.91
C SER A 5 -5.92 -14.91 5.45
N LEU A 6 -5.51 -15.91 4.68
CA LEU A 6 -5.83 -16.00 3.27
C LEU A 6 -6.80 -17.17 3.06
N LYS A 7 -7.85 -16.95 2.29
CA LYS A 7 -8.88 -17.95 2.03
C LYS A 7 -8.53 -18.73 0.76
N GLY A 8 -8.49 -20.05 0.89
CA GLY A 8 -8.23 -20.95 -0.22
C GLY A 8 -7.18 -21.99 0.13
N LYS A 9 -7.38 -23.22 -0.32
CA LYS A 9 -6.46 -24.35 -0.08
C LYS A 9 -5.05 -24.07 -0.59
N GLU A 10 -4.95 -23.25 -1.62
CA GLU A 10 -3.71 -22.90 -2.30
C GLU A 10 -2.73 -22.19 -1.37
N PHE A 11 -3.22 -21.60 -0.29
CA PHE A 11 -2.39 -20.81 0.61
C PHE A 11 -1.78 -21.61 1.77
N GLY A 12 -2.12 -22.90 1.87
CA GLY A 12 -1.54 -23.77 2.91
C GLY A 12 -1.71 -23.20 4.31
N GLN A 13 -0.60 -23.03 5.03
CA GLN A 13 -0.63 -22.51 6.40
C GLN A 13 -1.07 -21.05 6.50
N ALA A 14 -0.96 -20.30 5.44
CA ALA A 14 -1.42 -18.91 5.41
C ALA A 14 -2.93 -18.77 5.53
N GLN A 15 -3.68 -19.88 5.44
CA GLN A 15 -5.11 -19.91 5.74
C GLN A 15 -5.39 -19.62 7.22
N ASN A 16 -4.44 -19.91 8.10
CA ASN A 16 -4.58 -19.65 9.52
C ASN A 16 -4.24 -18.18 9.80
N LEU A 17 -4.88 -17.62 10.82
CA LEU A 17 -4.55 -16.26 11.25
C LEU A 17 -3.09 -16.21 11.66
N HIS A 18 -2.35 -15.28 11.09
CA HIS A 18 -0.92 -15.11 11.38
C HIS A 18 -0.53 -13.64 11.30
N GLY A 19 0.57 -13.31 11.94
CA GLY A 19 1.15 -11.98 11.89
C GLY A 19 2.07 -11.82 10.70
N ALA A 20 2.14 -10.60 10.17
CA ALA A 20 3.05 -10.25 9.08
C ALA A 20 3.57 -8.83 9.28
N THR A 21 4.84 -8.62 8.95
CA THR A 21 5.43 -7.29 8.90
C THR A 21 5.78 -6.96 7.46
N PHE A 22 5.18 -5.89 6.95
CA PHE A 22 5.39 -5.44 5.60
C PHE A 22 6.17 -4.13 5.59
N GLU A 23 7.14 -4.02 4.69
CA GLU A 23 7.79 -2.76 4.37
C GLU A 23 7.10 -2.16 3.16
N ILE A 24 6.71 -0.90 3.26
CA ILE A 24 5.98 -0.21 2.20
C ILE A 24 6.84 0.92 1.66
N THR A 25 7.04 0.90 0.34
CA THR A 25 7.80 1.94 -0.36
C THR A 25 6.88 2.57 -1.40
N THR A 26 6.91 3.89 -1.48
CA THR A 26 6.17 4.63 -2.51
C THR A 26 7.15 5.38 -3.39
N GLU A 27 6.90 5.35 -4.71
CA GLU A 27 7.70 6.05 -5.70
C GLU A 27 6.78 6.91 -6.56
N TYR A 28 7.10 8.18 -6.66
CA TYR A 28 6.34 9.14 -7.45
C TYR A 28 7.12 9.49 -8.71
N LYS A 29 6.45 9.47 -9.85
CA LYS A 29 7.06 9.76 -11.14
C LYS A 29 6.27 10.83 -11.88
N VAL A 30 6.98 11.79 -12.45
CA VAL A 30 6.39 12.83 -13.30
C VAL A 30 7.22 12.94 -14.58
N LYS A 31 6.59 13.44 -15.66
CA LYS A 31 7.32 13.71 -16.89
C LYS A 31 8.12 15.00 -16.80
N LYS A 32 7.69 15.95 -15.97
CA LYS A 32 8.30 17.25 -15.82
C LYS A 32 8.21 17.69 -14.36
N LEU A 33 9.29 18.23 -13.83
CA LEU A 33 9.31 18.76 -12.48
C LEU A 33 8.39 19.99 -12.36
N ASN A 34 7.92 20.24 -11.14
CA ASN A 34 7.09 21.42 -10.88
C ASN A 34 7.95 22.68 -10.78
N ASN A 35 7.33 23.82 -10.48
CA ASN A 35 8.03 25.12 -10.42
C ASN A 35 9.12 25.20 -9.36
N LEU A 36 9.09 24.31 -8.38
CA LEU A 36 10.10 24.23 -7.33
C LEU A 36 11.24 23.27 -7.69
N GLY A 37 11.17 22.62 -8.86
CA GLY A 37 12.18 21.67 -9.30
C GLY A 37 12.10 20.33 -8.60
N ILE A 38 10.92 19.94 -8.12
CA ILE A 38 10.69 18.67 -7.42
C ILE A 38 9.54 17.90 -8.02
N VAL A 39 9.50 16.60 -7.74
CA VAL A 39 8.38 15.72 -8.10
C VAL A 39 7.22 15.94 -7.15
N ILE A 40 7.49 15.85 -5.86
CA ILE A 40 6.53 16.05 -4.77
C ILE A 40 7.32 16.42 -3.52
N ASP A 41 6.71 17.19 -2.62
CA ASP A 41 7.32 17.49 -1.33
C ASP A 41 7.42 16.21 -0.51
N VAL A 42 8.62 15.84 -0.10
CA VAL A 42 8.87 14.60 0.67
C VAL A 42 8.14 14.59 2.01
N VAL A 43 7.92 15.74 2.63
CA VAL A 43 7.17 15.83 3.88
C VAL A 43 5.71 15.48 3.63
N VAL A 44 5.12 16.03 2.58
CA VAL A 44 3.74 15.73 2.18
C VAL A 44 3.59 14.24 1.85
N ALA A 45 4.50 13.69 1.04
CA ALA A 45 4.48 12.28 0.67
C ALA A 45 4.58 11.38 1.91
N SER A 46 5.46 11.70 2.84
CA SER A 46 5.65 10.96 4.09
C SER A 46 4.41 11.00 4.98
N GLU A 47 3.81 12.17 5.14
CA GLU A 47 2.61 12.35 5.96
C GLU A 47 1.42 11.56 5.41
N ILE A 48 1.25 11.57 4.10
CA ILE A 48 0.17 10.84 3.44
C ILE A 48 0.34 9.34 3.64
N LEU A 49 1.56 8.83 3.45
CA LEU A 49 1.84 7.41 3.66
C LEU A 49 1.57 7.00 5.11
N LYS A 50 2.03 7.79 6.07
CA LYS A 50 1.78 7.53 7.49
C LYS A 50 0.29 7.48 7.80
N LYS A 51 -0.47 8.38 7.22
CA LYS A 51 -1.92 8.44 7.44
C LYS A 51 -2.63 7.18 6.93
N VAL A 52 -2.23 6.69 5.76
CA VAL A 52 -2.80 5.47 5.18
C VAL A 52 -2.40 4.25 6.01
N ILE A 53 -1.12 4.15 6.36
CA ILE A 53 -0.61 3.01 7.13
C ILE A 53 -1.23 2.95 8.54
N LYS A 54 -1.49 4.09 9.15
CA LYS A 54 -2.13 4.14 10.47
C LYS A 54 -3.46 3.41 10.51
N GLN A 55 -4.17 3.35 9.39
CA GLN A 55 -5.45 2.64 9.30
C GLN A 55 -5.28 1.12 9.32
N LEU A 56 -4.10 0.62 9.00
CA LEU A 56 -3.82 -0.81 8.87
C LEU A 56 -2.91 -1.35 9.98
N ASN A 57 -2.01 -0.52 10.47
CA ASN A 57 -0.94 -0.95 11.37
C ASN A 57 -1.51 -1.44 12.71
N TYR A 58 -1.00 -2.58 13.17
CA TYR A 58 -1.41 -3.25 14.41
C TYR A 58 -2.88 -3.71 14.41
N LYS A 59 -3.44 -3.95 13.25
CA LYS A 59 -4.82 -4.42 13.13
C LYS A 59 -4.88 -5.82 12.53
N ASN A 60 -5.97 -6.52 12.82
CA ASN A 60 -6.32 -7.73 12.11
C ASN A 60 -7.09 -7.30 10.84
N LEU A 61 -6.48 -7.47 9.69
CA LEU A 61 -7.08 -7.06 8.42
C LEU A 61 -8.38 -7.79 8.12
N ASP A 62 -8.53 -9.01 8.64
CA ASP A 62 -9.75 -9.80 8.43
C ASP A 62 -10.98 -9.14 9.07
N ASP A 63 -10.78 -8.29 10.08
CA ASP A 63 -11.84 -7.58 10.78
C ASP A 63 -12.20 -6.24 10.12
N LEU A 64 -11.41 -5.78 9.17
CA LEU A 64 -11.63 -4.48 8.53
C LEU A 64 -12.69 -4.61 7.43
N LYS A 65 -13.62 -3.67 7.45
CA LYS A 65 -14.73 -3.62 6.48
C LYS A 65 -14.23 -3.56 5.04
N GLU A 66 -13.14 -2.85 4.81
CA GLU A 66 -12.55 -2.63 3.49
C GLU A 66 -12.10 -3.93 2.83
N PHE A 67 -11.81 -4.96 3.63
CA PHE A 67 -11.25 -6.23 3.13
C PHE A 67 -12.22 -7.41 3.24
N GLN A 68 -13.48 -7.15 3.54
CA GLN A 68 -14.47 -8.23 3.61
C GLN A 68 -14.61 -8.90 2.24
N ASN A 69 -14.58 -10.23 2.24
CA ASN A 69 -14.66 -11.06 1.04
C ASN A 69 -13.44 -10.91 0.10
N LEU A 70 -12.33 -10.36 0.61
CA LEU A 70 -11.07 -10.25 -0.14
C LEU A 70 -9.98 -11.02 0.58
N ASN A 71 -9.03 -11.53 -0.18
CA ASN A 71 -7.76 -11.99 0.38
C ASN A 71 -6.83 -10.79 0.53
N THR A 72 -6.30 -10.59 1.72
CA THR A 72 -5.39 -9.48 2.02
C THR A 72 -3.96 -9.85 1.65
N SER A 73 -3.77 -10.28 0.42
CA SER A 73 -2.46 -10.55 -0.16
C SER A 73 -1.68 -9.25 -0.30
N MET A 74 -0.37 -9.35 -0.53
CA MET A 74 0.46 -8.17 -0.81
C MET A 74 -0.07 -7.40 -2.01
N GLU A 75 -0.56 -8.12 -3.03
CA GLU A 75 -1.10 -7.52 -4.25
C GLU A 75 -2.34 -6.67 -3.96
N VAL A 76 -3.27 -7.21 -3.21
CA VAL A 76 -4.49 -6.50 -2.81
C VAL A 76 -4.15 -5.28 -1.94
N LEU A 77 -3.19 -5.44 -1.02
CA LEU A 77 -2.75 -4.34 -0.16
C LEU A 77 -2.04 -3.23 -0.95
N CYS A 78 -1.22 -3.58 -1.95
CA CYS A 78 -0.58 -2.60 -2.82
C CYS A 78 -1.62 -1.73 -3.52
N GLU A 79 -2.61 -2.37 -4.10
CA GLU A 79 -3.68 -1.69 -4.82
C GLU A 79 -4.52 -0.82 -3.89
N TYR A 80 -4.83 -1.33 -2.71
CA TYR A 80 -5.57 -0.57 -1.69
C TYR A 80 -4.81 0.69 -1.26
N ILE A 81 -3.52 0.54 -0.93
CA ILE A 81 -2.70 1.66 -0.48
C ILE A 81 -2.57 2.70 -1.60
N HIS A 82 -2.34 2.24 -2.83
CA HIS A 82 -2.29 3.14 -4.00
C HIS A 82 -3.58 3.96 -4.11
N LYS A 83 -4.71 3.31 -4.01
CA LYS A 83 -6.02 3.96 -4.13
C LYS A 83 -6.25 4.99 -3.03
N GLN A 84 -5.87 4.67 -1.80
CA GLN A 84 -6.01 5.58 -0.67
C GLN A 84 -5.12 6.82 -0.83
N ILE A 85 -3.87 6.63 -1.23
CA ILE A 85 -2.93 7.74 -1.46
C ILE A 85 -3.43 8.60 -2.63
N SER A 86 -3.86 7.98 -3.71
CA SER A 86 -4.39 8.68 -4.88
C SER A 86 -5.56 9.60 -4.51
N GLY A 87 -6.46 9.11 -3.67
CA GLY A 87 -7.59 9.90 -3.19
C GLY A 87 -7.17 11.13 -2.39
N LEU A 88 -6.12 10.98 -1.57
CA LEU A 88 -5.61 12.09 -0.75
C LEU A 88 -4.84 13.12 -1.57
N LEU A 89 -4.27 12.72 -2.72
CA LEU A 89 -3.49 13.60 -3.58
C LEU A 89 -4.28 14.19 -4.75
N LEU A 90 -5.52 13.77 -4.93
CA LEU A 90 -6.33 14.19 -6.06
C LEU A 90 -6.43 15.71 -6.14
N GLY A 91 -6.06 16.28 -7.29
CA GLY A 91 -6.01 17.71 -7.50
C GLY A 91 -4.72 18.39 -7.05
N ASN A 92 -3.84 17.70 -6.32
CA ASN A 92 -2.59 18.26 -5.80
C ASN A 92 -1.35 17.62 -6.40
N PHE A 93 -1.50 16.51 -7.08
CA PHE A 93 -0.40 15.81 -7.75
C PHE A 93 -0.92 15.16 -9.03
N GLU A 94 -0.15 15.25 -10.09
CA GLU A 94 -0.46 14.61 -11.37
C GLU A 94 0.78 13.88 -11.84
N GLY A 95 0.66 12.56 -11.98
CA GLY A 95 1.77 11.71 -12.38
C GLY A 95 1.46 10.25 -12.11
N SER A 96 2.49 9.45 -11.83
CA SER A 96 2.35 8.04 -11.49
C SER A 96 2.83 7.80 -10.07
N LEU A 97 2.17 6.87 -9.42
CA LEU A 97 2.55 6.37 -8.10
C LEU A 97 2.76 4.86 -8.19
N LYS A 98 3.88 4.40 -7.70
CA LYS A 98 4.18 2.99 -7.54
C LYS A 98 4.25 2.66 -6.06
N VAL A 99 3.45 1.71 -5.61
CA VAL A 99 3.48 1.18 -4.25
C VAL A 99 4.13 -0.19 -4.29
N THR A 100 5.15 -0.38 -3.47
CA THR A 100 5.83 -1.67 -3.33
C THR A 100 5.66 -2.15 -1.90
N ILE A 101 5.29 -3.41 -1.73
CA ILE A 101 5.22 -4.09 -0.44
C ILE A 101 6.23 -5.21 -0.45
N LYS A 102 7.04 -5.28 0.61
CA LYS A 102 8.04 -6.30 0.80
C LYS A 102 7.78 -7.02 2.12
N GLU A 103 7.62 -8.32 2.06
CA GLU A 103 7.41 -9.16 3.25
C GLU A 103 8.74 -9.66 3.82
N ASN A 104 9.64 -10.06 2.93
CA ASN A 104 10.99 -10.55 3.27
C ASN A 104 11.88 -10.33 2.04
N PRO A 105 13.21 -10.63 2.13
CA PRO A 105 14.12 -10.41 0.99
C PRO A 105 13.75 -11.15 -0.30
N LEU A 106 12.91 -12.19 -0.20
CA LEU A 106 12.54 -13.02 -1.36
C LEU A 106 11.14 -12.74 -1.89
N ALA A 107 10.34 -11.94 -1.19
CA ALA A 107 8.94 -11.75 -1.54
C ALA A 107 8.57 -10.26 -1.49
N GLN A 108 8.25 -9.74 -2.66
CA GLN A 108 7.73 -8.38 -2.79
C GLN A 108 6.81 -8.29 -4.00
N CYS A 109 5.95 -7.31 -4.00
CA CYS A 109 5.12 -6.99 -5.16
C CYS A 109 4.94 -5.48 -5.26
N SER A 110 4.50 -5.03 -6.43
CA SER A 110 4.28 -3.61 -6.70
C SER A 110 3.02 -3.40 -7.50
N PHE A 111 2.42 -2.25 -7.32
CA PHE A 111 1.32 -1.76 -8.15
C PHE A 111 1.62 -0.32 -8.55
N GLU A 112 1.56 -0.04 -9.83
CA GLU A 112 1.83 1.30 -10.37
C GLU A 112 0.68 1.74 -11.26
N ASP A 113 0.20 2.96 -11.04
CA ASP A 113 -0.83 3.56 -11.86
C ASP A 113 -0.77 5.08 -11.74
N LYS A 114 -1.46 5.74 -12.65
CA LYS A 114 -1.56 7.20 -12.66
C LYS A 114 -2.45 7.72 -11.54
N ILE A 115 -2.17 8.93 -11.13
CA ILE A 115 -3.03 9.70 -10.25
C ILE A 115 -3.67 10.83 -11.04
#